data_64cb59788e8c8deb57eef8adcbfd7276
#
_entry.id   64cb59788e8c8deb57eef8adcbfd7276
#
_cell.length_a   1.000
_cell.length_b   1.000
_cell.length_c   1.000
_cell.angle_alpha   90.00
_cell.angle_beta   90.00
_cell.angle_gamma   90.00
#
_symmetry.space_group_name_H-M   'P 1'
#
loop_
_entity.id
_entity.type
_entity.pdbx_description
1 polymer ?
#
loop_
_entity_poly.entity_id
_entity_poly.type
_entity_poly.pdbx_seq_one_letter_code
_entity_poly.pdbx_strand_id
1 'polypeptide(L)'
;METKQLRNIAFIGIGVYLAALITISLVFKEHALQLKWMLWGIGEVLFFLVLTTVFYPCWKDDDPKRFQRKVFWTALGIRAVYAFLICYYYYYQTGKAFEYDVGDSYWYHTTAAHLSRFVRHGYISYVFKYLNAYTMGFSDQGEVLWLTLVYTIFGRNLLTPRLLKALMSAYLCIVVYKLGTRSLGERTGRLAAVMCVFMPILVQICGLHTKEMEMIFLSILALERMDYLVRSKKYTVWNIAFPILLVGLTFGFRTIVGMCLIFAFLVFILLSSNELVGKKSKIIILSATTLVFLVFLFSSVGWEMKVIYKLKFMDLNAQTEKYDSLGFKHAELAQSKYLAPGAFVLPLAPMVEESPDNNKMIHGSTYVKNFLAFFAMLAFVVAFRQKKWRDFSLIGAYELSYLGIIMFSFAANTERFHEPAIPLLILMAAFSMTHLRRKDLILFYVYCGLLFVALFAWNWLKLSARGLV
;
A
#
# COMPACT_ATOMS: atom_id res chain seq x y z
N MET A 1 18.31 -9.78 -14.69
CA MET A 1 17.95 -8.65 -15.59
C MET A 1 19.20 -7.86 -15.89
N GLU A 2 19.49 -7.59 -17.15
CA GLU A 2 20.59 -6.72 -17.55
C GLU A 2 20.28 -5.27 -17.22
N THR A 3 21.27 -4.51 -16.78
CA THR A 3 21.12 -3.08 -16.44
C THR A 3 20.55 -2.26 -17.61
N LYS A 4 20.95 -2.62 -18.85
CA LYS A 4 20.43 -2.00 -20.08
C LYS A 4 18.90 -2.18 -20.22
N GLN A 5 18.39 -3.38 -19.90
CA GLN A 5 16.96 -3.67 -20.00
C GLN A 5 16.15 -2.87 -18.98
N LEU A 6 16.62 -2.77 -17.71
CA LEU A 6 15.99 -1.96 -16.68
C LEU A 6 15.91 -0.48 -17.10
N ARG A 7 17.00 0.05 -17.66
CA ARG A 7 17.06 1.42 -18.14
C ARG A 7 16.08 1.68 -19.30
N ASN A 8 15.97 0.75 -20.25
CA ASN A 8 15.02 0.88 -21.36
C ASN A 8 13.56 0.87 -20.85
N ILE A 9 13.21 0.01 -19.90
CA ILE A 9 11.89 -0.01 -19.27
C ILE A 9 11.61 1.33 -18.60
N ALA A 10 12.58 1.89 -17.88
CA ALA A 10 12.42 3.18 -17.21
C ALA A 10 12.22 4.33 -18.22
N PHE A 11 12.98 4.40 -19.31
CA PHE A 11 12.80 5.42 -20.35
C PHE A 11 11.43 5.35 -21.01
N ILE A 12 10.93 4.14 -21.27
CA ILE A 12 9.57 3.95 -21.81
C ILE A 12 8.52 4.44 -20.80
N GLY A 13 8.67 4.09 -19.52
CA GLY A 13 7.78 4.59 -18.47
C GLY A 13 7.74 6.11 -18.38
N ILE A 14 8.89 6.77 -18.42
CA ILE A 14 8.98 8.24 -18.44
C ILE A 14 8.30 8.80 -19.70
N GLY A 15 8.55 8.20 -20.87
CA GLY A 15 7.97 8.63 -22.14
C GLY A 15 6.44 8.53 -22.15
N VAL A 16 5.88 7.42 -21.68
CA VAL A 16 4.42 7.20 -21.57
C VAL A 16 3.78 8.23 -20.61
N TYR A 17 4.42 8.47 -19.46
CA TYR A 17 3.92 9.46 -18.52
C TYR A 17 3.89 10.86 -19.10
N LEU A 18 4.99 11.32 -19.71
CA LEU A 18 5.08 12.65 -20.30
C LEU A 18 4.10 12.80 -21.48
N ALA A 19 3.99 11.78 -22.33
CA ALA A 19 3.03 11.79 -23.43
C ALA A 19 1.59 11.90 -22.91
N ALA A 20 1.22 11.13 -21.88
CA ALA A 20 -0.11 11.20 -21.27
C ALA A 20 -0.36 12.58 -20.64
N LEU A 21 0.57 13.09 -19.84
CA LEU A 21 0.45 14.38 -19.17
C LEU A 21 0.28 15.53 -20.19
N ILE A 22 1.11 15.56 -21.23
CA ILE A 22 1.04 16.58 -22.28
C ILE A 22 -0.28 16.48 -23.04
N THR A 23 -0.68 15.28 -23.49
CA THR A 23 -1.90 15.10 -24.28
C THR A 23 -3.14 15.49 -23.46
N ILE A 24 -3.24 15.05 -22.21
CA ILE A 24 -4.36 15.35 -21.32
C ILE A 24 -4.42 16.87 -21.06
N SER A 25 -3.28 17.51 -20.77
CA SER A 25 -3.22 18.95 -20.53
C SER A 25 -3.56 19.79 -21.77
N LEU A 26 -3.23 19.31 -22.98
CA LEU A 26 -3.59 20.01 -24.23
C LEU A 26 -5.07 19.86 -24.59
N VAL A 27 -5.65 18.67 -24.36
CA VAL A 27 -7.06 18.41 -24.66
C VAL A 27 -7.98 19.09 -23.64
N PHE A 28 -7.65 19.01 -22.37
CA PHE A 28 -8.44 19.57 -21.26
C PHE A 28 -7.78 20.85 -20.70
N LYS A 29 -7.55 21.84 -21.54
CA LYS A 29 -6.79 23.06 -21.20
C LYS A 29 -7.35 23.79 -19.97
N GLU A 30 -8.68 23.90 -19.85
CA GLU A 30 -9.34 24.60 -18.75
C GLU A 30 -9.22 23.84 -17.40
N HIS A 31 -8.96 22.55 -17.47
CA HIS A 31 -8.81 21.63 -16.33
C HIS A 31 -7.41 21.04 -16.23
N ALA A 32 -6.43 21.64 -16.93
CA ALA A 32 -5.04 21.21 -16.86
C ALA A 32 -4.48 21.46 -15.44
N LEU A 33 -3.67 20.51 -14.96
CA LEU A 33 -2.96 20.70 -13.69
C LEU A 33 -2.10 21.97 -13.72
N GLN A 34 -2.03 22.69 -12.60
CA GLN A 34 -1.09 23.80 -12.46
C GLN A 34 0.34 23.31 -12.65
N LEU A 35 1.19 24.16 -13.22
CA LEU A 35 2.59 23.82 -13.53
C LEU A 35 3.34 23.21 -12.32
N LYS A 36 3.11 23.74 -11.12
CA LYS A 36 3.73 23.20 -9.90
C LYS A 36 3.41 21.71 -9.65
N TRP A 37 2.18 21.30 -9.96
CA TRP A 37 1.75 19.90 -9.80
C TRP A 37 2.27 19.02 -10.92
N MET A 38 2.30 19.53 -12.16
CA MET A 38 2.93 18.81 -13.28
C MET A 38 4.41 18.53 -12.97
N LEU A 39 5.15 19.54 -12.51
CA LEU A 39 6.56 19.41 -12.13
C LEU A 39 6.75 18.45 -10.96
N TRP A 40 5.84 18.47 -9.99
CA TRP A 40 5.85 17.55 -8.87
C TRP A 40 5.73 16.10 -9.35
N GLY A 41 4.72 15.78 -10.15
CA GLY A 41 4.54 14.42 -10.66
C GLY A 41 5.66 13.95 -11.59
N ILE A 42 6.22 14.85 -12.44
CA ILE A 42 7.43 14.55 -13.22
C ILE A 42 8.59 14.20 -12.27
N GLY A 43 8.76 14.98 -11.20
CA GLY A 43 9.75 14.72 -10.18
C GLY A 43 9.60 13.34 -9.52
N GLU A 44 8.37 12.93 -9.16
CA GLU A 44 8.09 11.62 -8.58
C GLU A 44 8.44 10.46 -9.52
N VAL A 45 8.03 10.57 -10.80
CA VAL A 45 8.29 9.54 -11.80
C VAL A 45 9.79 9.41 -12.09
N LEU A 46 10.49 10.54 -12.22
CA LEU A 46 11.95 10.55 -12.38
C LEU A 46 12.66 10.02 -11.14
N PHE A 47 12.24 10.45 -9.95
CA PHE A 47 12.79 9.98 -8.68
C PHE A 47 12.72 8.45 -8.57
N PHE A 48 11.61 7.83 -8.89
CA PHE A 48 11.48 6.39 -8.86
C PHE A 48 12.28 5.70 -9.97
N LEU A 49 12.00 6.03 -11.23
CA LEU A 49 12.51 5.29 -12.37
C LEU A 49 14.02 5.50 -12.55
N VAL A 50 14.51 6.75 -12.48
CA VAL A 50 15.92 7.04 -12.65
C VAL A 50 16.74 6.50 -11.49
N LEU A 51 16.33 6.81 -10.23
CA LEU A 51 17.12 6.37 -9.08
C LEU A 51 17.15 4.84 -8.94
N THR A 52 16.04 4.14 -9.26
CA THR A 52 16.06 2.68 -9.30
C THR A 52 17.09 2.16 -10.33
N THR A 53 17.16 2.77 -11.52
CA THR A 53 18.13 2.34 -12.56
C THR A 53 19.57 2.67 -12.24
N VAL A 54 19.82 3.67 -11.41
CA VAL A 54 21.17 4.07 -10.96
C VAL A 54 21.60 3.23 -9.75
N PHE A 55 20.78 3.14 -8.72
CA PHE A 55 21.19 2.52 -7.45
C PHE A 55 21.16 1.00 -7.47
N TYR A 56 20.24 0.37 -8.20
CA TYR A 56 20.21 -1.10 -8.27
C TYR A 56 21.52 -1.70 -8.83
N PRO A 57 22.06 -1.27 -9.97
CA PRO A 57 23.34 -1.77 -10.44
C PRO A 57 24.50 -1.53 -9.48
N CYS A 58 24.51 -0.40 -8.77
CA CYS A 58 25.56 -0.06 -7.81
C CYS A 58 25.53 -0.92 -6.53
N TRP A 59 24.36 -1.48 -6.18
CA TRP A 59 24.17 -2.21 -4.91
C TRP A 59 23.92 -3.70 -5.09
N LYS A 60 23.60 -4.17 -6.31
CA LYS A 60 23.18 -5.56 -6.55
C LYS A 60 24.24 -6.61 -6.20
N ASP A 61 25.52 -6.24 -6.23
CA ASP A 61 26.65 -7.15 -5.99
C ASP A 61 27.28 -6.96 -4.60
N ASP A 62 26.74 -6.06 -3.76
CA ASP A 62 27.19 -5.86 -2.39
C ASP A 62 26.95 -7.11 -1.52
N ASP A 63 27.78 -7.28 -0.48
CA ASP A 63 27.49 -8.25 0.60
C ASP A 63 26.10 -7.99 1.21
N PRO A 64 25.32 -9.03 1.58
CA PRO A 64 23.96 -8.87 2.11
C PRO A 64 23.83 -7.90 3.29
N LYS A 65 24.81 -7.87 4.21
CA LYS A 65 24.79 -6.93 5.35
C LYS A 65 25.05 -5.49 4.90
N ARG A 66 26.01 -5.29 3.99
CA ARG A 66 26.32 -3.99 3.41
C ARG A 66 25.15 -3.46 2.58
N PHE A 67 24.52 -4.32 1.77
CA PHE A 67 23.32 -4.00 1.01
C PHE A 67 22.18 -3.51 1.92
N GLN A 68 21.83 -4.29 2.95
CA GLN A 68 20.77 -3.92 3.88
C GLN A 68 21.06 -2.59 4.58
N ARG A 69 22.31 -2.35 4.99
CA ARG A 69 22.71 -1.09 5.63
C ARG A 69 22.55 0.11 4.68
N LYS A 70 22.96 -0.01 3.41
CA LYS A 70 22.78 1.03 2.40
C LYS A 70 21.30 1.31 2.16
N VAL A 71 20.49 0.27 1.94
CA VAL A 71 19.03 0.37 1.76
C VAL A 71 18.39 1.08 2.94
N PHE A 72 18.69 0.67 4.17
CA PHE A 72 18.10 1.24 5.38
C PHE A 72 18.42 2.73 5.55
N TRP A 73 19.71 3.09 5.51
CA TRP A 73 20.11 4.48 5.75
C TRP A 73 19.70 5.43 4.64
N THR A 74 19.73 4.98 3.39
CA THR A 74 19.24 5.78 2.25
C THR A 74 17.72 5.98 2.38
N ALA A 75 16.97 4.92 2.67
CA ALA A 75 15.52 5.01 2.87
C ALA A 75 15.18 5.93 4.05
N LEU A 76 15.85 5.79 5.18
CA LEU A 76 15.62 6.62 6.37
C LEU A 76 15.95 8.09 6.09
N GLY A 77 17.09 8.38 5.46
CA GLY A 77 17.49 9.74 5.12
C GLY A 77 16.46 10.44 4.22
N ILE A 78 16.05 9.78 3.13
CA ILE A 78 15.05 10.33 2.20
C ILE A 78 13.74 10.64 2.93
N ARG A 79 13.23 9.70 3.72
CA ARG A 79 11.93 9.82 4.40
C ARG A 79 11.96 10.82 5.55
N ALA A 80 13.05 10.87 6.30
CA ALA A 80 13.21 11.85 7.37
C ALA A 80 13.28 13.27 6.83
N VAL A 81 14.06 13.50 5.75
CA VAL A 81 14.13 14.79 5.06
C VAL A 81 12.76 15.14 4.49
N TYR A 82 12.08 14.21 3.82
CA TYR A 82 10.73 14.44 3.30
C TYR A 82 9.74 14.81 4.41
N ALA A 83 9.70 14.05 5.51
CA ALA A 83 8.80 14.30 6.63
C ALA A 83 9.00 15.70 7.24
N PHE A 84 10.26 16.16 7.32
CA PHE A 84 10.59 17.50 7.78
C PHE A 84 10.12 18.57 6.78
N LEU A 85 10.48 18.43 5.50
CA LEU A 85 10.14 19.39 4.46
C LEU A 85 8.63 19.52 4.24
N ILE A 86 7.90 18.40 4.22
CA ILE A 86 6.45 18.41 4.00
C ILE A 86 5.69 18.98 5.20
N CYS A 87 6.21 18.78 6.42
CA CYS A 87 5.65 19.39 7.62
C CYS A 87 5.72 20.92 7.53
N TYR A 88 6.88 21.45 7.13
CA TYR A 88 7.07 22.87 6.89
C TYR A 88 6.22 23.40 5.74
N TYR A 89 6.18 22.67 4.62
CA TYR A 89 5.37 23.04 3.45
C TYR A 89 3.88 23.16 3.79
N TYR A 90 3.32 22.18 4.49
CA TYR A 90 1.91 22.27 4.90
C TYR A 90 1.66 23.41 5.89
N TYR A 91 2.58 23.63 6.84
CA TYR A 91 2.46 24.75 7.75
C TYR A 91 2.41 26.09 7.00
N TYR A 92 3.26 26.26 6.00
CA TYR A 92 3.27 27.46 5.17
C TYR A 92 2.01 27.63 4.32
N GLN A 93 1.47 26.54 3.77
CA GLN A 93 0.31 26.59 2.85
C GLN A 93 -1.04 26.67 3.60
N THR A 94 -1.19 26.03 4.74
CA THR A 94 -2.47 25.87 5.41
C THR A 94 -2.53 26.53 6.80
N GLY A 95 -1.43 27.07 7.29
CA GLY A 95 -1.29 27.56 8.68
C GLY A 95 -1.26 26.45 9.72
N LYS A 96 -1.35 25.18 9.29
CA LYS A 96 -1.29 23.98 10.13
C LYS A 96 -0.34 22.98 9.46
N ALA A 97 0.40 22.21 10.24
CA ALA A 97 1.32 21.23 9.68
C ALA A 97 0.61 19.94 9.23
N PHE A 98 -0.56 20.06 8.60
CA PHE A 98 -1.38 18.96 8.07
C PHE A 98 -1.64 19.14 6.58
N GLU A 99 -1.88 18.04 5.90
CA GLU A 99 -2.34 18.00 4.52
C GLU A 99 -3.62 18.83 4.31
N TYR A 100 -3.94 19.13 3.08
CA TYR A 100 -5.09 19.98 2.75
C TYR A 100 -6.44 19.37 3.14
N ASP A 101 -6.63 18.06 2.98
CA ASP A 101 -7.79 17.31 3.46
C ASP A 101 -7.52 16.73 4.85
N VAL A 102 -7.64 17.57 5.87
CA VAL A 102 -7.19 17.28 7.25
C VAL A 102 -8.12 16.37 8.05
N GLY A 103 -9.21 15.85 7.49
CA GLY A 103 -10.26 15.14 8.24
C GLY A 103 -9.71 14.12 9.23
N ASP A 104 -9.18 13.00 8.74
CA ASP A 104 -8.69 11.90 9.57
C ASP A 104 -7.45 12.28 10.39
N SER A 105 -6.45 12.90 9.73
CA SER A 105 -5.18 13.25 10.37
C SER A 105 -5.34 14.21 11.55
N TYR A 106 -6.20 15.20 11.41
CA TYR A 106 -6.50 16.15 12.47
C TYR A 106 -7.26 15.49 13.62
N TRP A 107 -8.21 14.63 13.28
CA TRP A 107 -8.98 13.88 14.29
C TRP A 107 -8.06 12.94 15.08
N TYR A 108 -7.22 12.15 14.42
CA TYR A 108 -6.24 11.27 15.10
C TYR A 108 -5.32 12.07 16.03
N HIS A 109 -4.79 13.19 15.53
CA HIS A 109 -3.91 14.06 16.31
C HIS A 109 -4.58 14.63 17.56
N THR A 110 -5.77 15.25 17.40
CA THR A 110 -6.45 15.92 18.52
C THR A 110 -6.95 14.92 19.54
N THR A 111 -7.50 13.80 19.11
CA THR A 111 -7.95 12.71 19.98
C THR A 111 -6.79 12.10 20.76
N ALA A 112 -5.69 11.76 20.10
CA ALA A 112 -4.51 11.22 20.76
C ALA A 112 -3.88 12.21 21.74
N ALA A 113 -3.83 13.50 21.39
CA ALA A 113 -3.33 14.54 22.30
C ALA A 113 -4.22 14.71 23.54
N HIS A 114 -5.55 14.55 23.39
CA HIS A 114 -6.47 14.51 24.52
C HIS A 114 -6.21 13.29 25.40
N LEU A 115 -6.22 12.09 24.84
CA LEU A 115 -6.04 10.83 25.56
C LEU A 115 -4.68 10.71 26.25
N SER A 116 -3.61 11.21 25.63
CA SER A 116 -2.26 11.17 26.23
C SER A 116 -2.16 11.92 27.56
N ARG A 117 -3.01 12.96 27.78
CA ARG A 117 -3.08 13.65 29.08
C ARG A 117 -3.66 12.72 30.14
N PHE A 118 -4.73 11.99 29.83
CA PHE A 118 -5.32 11.04 30.78
C PHE A 118 -4.38 9.89 31.12
N VAL A 119 -3.65 9.36 30.12
CA VAL A 119 -2.64 8.32 30.37
C VAL A 119 -1.56 8.81 31.34
N ARG A 120 -1.06 10.05 31.17
CA ARG A 120 -0.05 10.64 32.06
C ARG A 120 -0.54 10.82 33.50
N HIS A 121 -1.84 10.98 33.70
CA HIS A 121 -2.46 11.05 35.03
C HIS A 121 -2.92 9.69 35.56
N GLY A 122 -2.59 8.56 34.88
CA GLY A 122 -2.92 7.21 35.31
C GLY A 122 -4.32 6.71 34.92
N TYR A 123 -5.11 7.49 34.17
CA TYR A 123 -6.49 7.12 33.78
C TYR A 123 -6.52 6.26 32.52
N ILE A 124 -5.83 5.13 32.50
CA ILE A 124 -5.73 4.26 31.31
C ILE A 124 -7.11 3.70 30.89
N SER A 125 -7.95 3.32 31.85
CA SER A 125 -9.30 2.79 31.57
C SER A 125 -10.20 3.77 30.83
N TYR A 126 -9.97 5.07 31.02
CA TYR A 126 -10.69 6.14 30.30
C TYR A 126 -10.41 6.08 28.79
N VAL A 127 -9.18 5.76 28.38
CA VAL A 127 -8.79 5.65 26.96
C VAL A 127 -9.68 4.64 26.23
N PHE A 128 -9.84 3.44 26.80
CA PHE A 128 -10.68 2.41 26.18
C PHE A 128 -12.17 2.77 26.18
N LYS A 129 -12.67 3.37 27.26
CA LYS A 129 -14.05 3.86 27.31
C LYS A 129 -14.31 4.94 26.26
N TYR A 130 -13.38 5.88 26.12
CA TYR A 130 -13.48 6.95 25.13
C TYR A 130 -13.49 6.40 23.71
N LEU A 131 -12.53 5.50 23.38
CA LEU A 131 -12.45 4.91 22.05
C LEU A 131 -13.70 4.14 21.69
N ASN A 132 -14.23 3.31 22.59
CA ASN A 132 -15.47 2.58 22.35
C ASN A 132 -16.69 3.48 22.15
N ALA A 133 -16.72 4.66 22.76
CA ALA A 133 -17.83 5.62 22.61
C ALA A 133 -17.75 6.46 21.33
N TYR A 134 -16.53 6.78 20.87
CA TYR A 134 -16.32 7.76 19.79
C TYR A 134 -15.72 7.19 18.50
N THR A 135 -15.31 5.92 18.45
CA THR A 135 -14.90 5.26 17.21
C THR A 135 -16.03 4.40 16.65
N MET A 136 -16.18 4.43 15.33
CA MET A 136 -17.15 3.57 14.64
C MET A 136 -16.64 2.12 14.49
N GLY A 137 -16.04 1.57 15.55
CA GLY A 137 -15.56 0.22 15.55
C GLY A 137 -14.08 0.08 15.87
N PHE A 138 -13.64 -1.15 16.06
CA PHE A 138 -12.28 -1.51 16.44
C PHE A 138 -11.22 -1.10 15.40
N SER A 139 -11.61 -1.01 14.14
CA SER A 139 -10.76 -0.80 12.97
C SER A 139 -10.01 0.55 12.92
N ASP A 140 -10.45 1.56 13.68
CA ASP A 140 -9.84 2.90 13.65
C ASP A 140 -9.14 3.27 14.96
N GLN A 141 -9.13 2.36 15.93
CA GLN A 141 -8.55 2.62 17.25
C GLN A 141 -7.01 2.55 17.25
N GLY A 142 -6.43 1.77 16.33
CA GLY A 142 -5.00 1.49 16.31
C GLY A 142 -4.14 2.74 16.16
N GLU A 143 -4.49 3.65 15.23
CA GLU A 143 -3.73 4.89 15.02
C GLU A 143 -3.85 5.83 16.21
N VAL A 144 -5.04 5.96 16.78
CA VAL A 144 -5.24 6.81 17.97
C VAL A 144 -4.46 6.27 19.16
N LEU A 145 -4.47 4.95 19.39
CA LEU A 145 -3.69 4.32 20.45
C LEU A 145 -2.19 4.49 20.25
N TRP A 146 -1.71 4.30 19.02
CA TRP A 146 -0.32 4.50 18.64
C TRP A 146 0.12 5.94 18.90
N LEU A 147 -0.61 6.92 18.39
CA LEU A 147 -0.31 8.33 18.62
C LEU A 147 -0.43 8.72 20.10
N THR A 148 -1.40 8.15 20.83
CA THR A 148 -1.54 8.36 22.29
C THR A 148 -0.28 7.91 23.02
N LEU A 149 0.25 6.73 22.68
CA LEU A 149 1.49 6.21 23.24
C LEU A 149 2.68 7.14 22.92
N VAL A 150 2.83 7.53 21.64
CA VAL A 150 3.90 8.42 21.20
C VAL A 150 3.82 9.77 21.93
N TYR A 151 2.63 10.37 22.05
CA TYR A 151 2.47 11.65 22.74
C TYR A 151 2.60 11.54 24.26
N THR A 152 2.34 10.40 24.84
CA THR A 152 2.58 10.15 26.26
C THR A 152 4.07 10.17 26.56
N ILE A 153 4.89 9.54 25.70
CA ILE A 153 6.34 9.40 25.89
C ILE A 153 7.10 10.68 25.49
N PHE A 154 6.84 11.17 24.28
CA PHE A 154 7.63 12.25 23.66
C PHE A 154 6.99 13.64 23.74
N GLY A 155 5.80 13.75 24.31
CA GLY A 155 5.03 14.98 24.26
C GLY A 155 4.28 15.19 22.93
N ARG A 156 3.33 16.13 22.97
CA ARG A 156 2.53 16.48 21.79
C ARG A 156 3.38 17.24 20.77
N ASN A 157 3.78 16.57 19.71
CA ASN A 157 4.41 17.20 18.54
C ASN A 157 4.08 16.41 17.29
N LEU A 158 4.12 17.05 16.12
CA LEU A 158 3.76 16.46 14.83
C LEU A 158 4.94 15.77 14.13
N LEU A 159 6.15 16.11 14.48
CA LEU A 159 7.33 15.62 13.79
C LEU A 159 7.74 14.21 14.29
N THR A 160 7.66 13.95 15.59
CA THR A 160 8.06 12.65 16.17
C THR A 160 7.29 11.46 15.54
N PRO A 161 5.94 11.47 15.44
CA PRO A 161 5.22 10.39 14.76
C PRO A 161 5.67 10.20 13.31
N ARG A 162 5.89 11.27 12.55
CA ARG A 162 6.38 11.23 11.17
C ARG A 162 7.78 10.62 11.06
N LEU A 163 8.69 10.96 11.96
CA LEU A 163 10.02 10.36 12.00
C LEU A 163 9.97 8.87 12.38
N LEU A 164 9.06 8.47 13.27
CA LEU A 164 8.83 7.06 13.58
C LEU A 164 8.26 6.31 12.36
N LYS A 165 7.34 6.92 11.61
CA LYS A 165 6.87 6.38 10.31
C LYS A 165 8.01 6.26 9.29
N ALA A 166 8.90 7.25 9.23
CA ALA A 166 10.10 7.19 8.39
C ALA A 166 11.01 6.00 8.76
N LEU A 167 11.18 5.74 10.06
CA LEU A 167 11.93 4.59 10.56
C LEU A 167 11.25 3.25 10.19
N MET A 168 9.93 3.15 10.40
CA MET A 168 9.13 1.97 10.00
C MET A 168 9.25 1.71 8.50
N SER A 169 9.09 2.75 7.67
CA SER A 169 9.18 2.65 6.22
C SER A 169 10.59 2.29 5.71
N ALA A 170 11.63 2.77 6.39
CA ALA A 170 13.00 2.37 6.08
C ALA A 170 13.24 0.88 6.40
N TYR A 171 12.73 0.42 7.54
CA TYR A 171 12.83 -0.99 7.91
C TYR A 171 11.93 -1.88 7.03
N LEU A 172 10.79 -1.37 6.54
CA LEU A 172 9.94 -2.05 5.56
C LEU A 172 10.73 -2.47 4.32
N CYS A 173 11.64 -1.64 3.81
CA CYS A 173 12.49 -1.99 2.67
C CYS A 173 13.35 -3.23 2.96
N ILE A 174 13.83 -3.38 4.21
CA ILE A 174 14.58 -4.56 4.66
C ILE A 174 13.66 -5.78 4.80
N VAL A 175 12.44 -5.60 5.27
CA VAL A 175 11.44 -6.67 5.38
C VAL A 175 11.09 -7.23 4.00
N VAL A 176 10.84 -6.35 3.02
CA VAL A 176 10.60 -6.72 1.61
C VAL A 176 11.80 -7.45 1.01
N TYR A 177 13.02 -6.97 1.27
CA TYR A 177 14.24 -7.67 0.88
C TYR A 177 14.28 -9.12 1.41
N LYS A 178 14.07 -9.29 2.73
CA LYS A 178 14.12 -10.61 3.38
C LYS A 178 13.03 -11.55 2.86
N LEU A 179 11.80 -11.06 2.73
CA LEU A 179 10.69 -11.82 2.17
C LEU A 179 10.96 -12.23 0.73
N GLY A 180 11.38 -11.28 -0.12
CA GLY A 180 11.66 -11.51 -1.53
C GLY A 180 12.83 -12.47 -1.76
N THR A 181 13.92 -12.30 -1.02
CA THR A 181 15.11 -13.16 -1.10
C THR A 181 14.78 -14.60 -0.74
N ARG A 182 14.01 -14.79 0.34
CA ARG A 182 13.70 -16.13 0.85
C ARG A 182 12.68 -16.88 -0.01
N SER A 183 11.66 -16.18 -0.54
CA SER A 183 10.59 -16.79 -1.32
C SER A 183 10.88 -16.82 -2.82
N LEU A 184 11.45 -15.75 -3.39
CA LEU A 184 11.56 -15.59 -4.85
C LEU A 184 13.01 -15.56 -5.37
N GLY A 185 13.96 -15.34 -4.48
CA GLY A 185 15.41 -15.35 -4.76
C GLY A 185 16.08 -13.99 -4.58
N GLU A 186 17.39 -14.00 -4.37
CA GLU A 186 18.20 -12.85 -3.96
C GLU A 186 18.08 -11.66 -4.92
N ARG A 187 18.15 -11.90 -6.24
CA ARG A 187 18.03 -10.84 -7.25
C ARG A 187 16.70 -10.12 -7.18
N THR A 188 15.62 -10.87 -6.96
CA THR A 188 14.27 -10.31 -6.79
C THR A 188 14.19 -9.49 -5.53
N GLY A 189 14.67 -10.01 -4.39
CA GLY A 189 14.64 -9.29 -3.12
C GLY A 189 15.44 -7.99 -3.16
N ARG A 190 16.60 -7.97 -3.80
CA ARG A 190 17.42 -6.77 -3.96
C ARG A 190 16.76 -5.71 -4.83
N LEU A 191 16.21 -6.11 -5.99
CA LEU A 191 15.50 -5.16 -6.85
C LEU A 191 14.27 -4.59 -6.15
N ALA A 192 13.46 -5.43 -5.50
CA ALA A 192 12.28 -4.99 -4.77
C ALA A 192 12.63 -4.01 -3.64
N ALA A 193 13.69 -4.28 -2.88
CA ALA A 193 14.12 -3.38 -1.82
C ALA A 193 14.55 -2.01 -2.36
N VAL A 194 15.32 -1.96 -3.45
CA VAL A 194 15.72 -0.69 -4.09
C VAL A 194 14.50 0.07 -4.62
N MET A 195 13.55 -0.64 -5.26
CA MET A 195 12.29 -0.04 -5.70
C MET A 195 11.48 0.52 -4.53
N CYS A 196 11.42 -0.19 -3.39
CA CYS A 196 10.76 0.31 -2.18
C CYS A 196 11.45 1.56 -1.60
N VAL A 197 12.79 1.67 -1.68
CA VAL A 197 13.53 2.87 -1.24
C VAL A 197 13.00 4.12 -1.95
N PHE A 198 12.83 4.01 -3.28
CA PHE A 198 12.49 5.15 -4.14
C PHE A 198 11.01 5.22 -4.51
N MET A 199 10.14 4.36 -3.99
CA MET A 199 8.69 4.41 -4.25
C MET A 199 8.07 5.67 -3.65
N PRO A 200 7.56 6.63 -4.47
CA PRO A 200 7.16 7.95 -3.97
C PRO A 200 6.03 7.87 -2.95
N ILE A 201 5.02 7.03 -3.16
CA ILE A 201 3.91 6.87 -2.23
C ILE A 201 4.39 6.41 -0.84
N LEU A 202 5.39 5.50 -0.74
CA LEU A 202 5.95 5.06 0.53
C LEU A 202 6.79 6.15 1.23
N VAL A 203 7.24 7.15 0.48
CA VAL A 203 7.88 8.35 1.04
C VAL A 203 6.81 9.33 1.52
N GLN A 204 5.78 9.57 0.70
CA GLN A 204 4.70 10.52 0.97
C GLN A 204 3.93 10.21 2.24
N ILE A 205 3.52 8.94 2.44
CA ILE A 205 2.75 8.55 3.62
C ILE A 205 3.53 8.71 4.94
N CYS A 206 4.86 8.79 4.90
CA CYS A 206 5.64 9.11 6.10
C CYS A 206 5.44 10.57 6.56
N GLY A 207 5.08 11.46 5.64
CA GLY A 207 4.80 12.87 5.93
C GLY A 207 3.37 13.13 6.42
N LEU A 208 2.50 12.13 6.45
CA LEU A 208 1.09 12.24 6.83
C LEU A 208 0.83 11.70 8.24
N HIS A 209 -0.26 12.17 8.88
CA HIS A 209 -0.73 11.66 10.17
C HIS A 209 -1.83 10.59 10.02
N THR A 210 -1.77 9.85 8.93
CA THR A 210 -2.72 8.79 8.58
C THR A 210 -2.16 7.42 8.95
N LYS A 211 -2.98 6.43 9.17
CA LYS A 211 -2.65 5.09 9.70
C LYS A 211 -1.97 4.14 8.69
N GLU A 212 -1.79 4.58 7.46
CA GLU A 212 -1.37 3.72 6.36
C GLU A 212 0.03 3.14 6.55
N MET A 213 0.99 3.93 7.05
CA MET A 213 2.36 3.45 7.19
C MET A 213 2.49 2.34 8.24
N GLU A 214 1.86 2.52 9.39
CA GLU A 214 1.83 1.53 10.47
C GLU A 214 1.16 0.23 9.99
N MET A 215 0.02 0.36 9.32
CA MET A 215 -0.74 -0.76 8.77
C MET A 215 0.08 -1.54 7.73
N ILE A 216 0.73 -0.85 6.79
CA ILE A 216 1.61 -1.46 5.78
C ILE A 216 2.77 -2.18 6.47
N PHE A 217 3.44 -1.52 7.39
CA PHE A 217 4.58 -2.08 8.10
C PHE A 217 4.22 -3.35 8.86
N LEU A 218 3.13 -3.32 9.63
CA LEU A 218 2.66 -4.47 10.41
C LEU A 218 2.28 -5.63 9.50
N SER A 219 1.55 -5.37 8.41
CA SER A 219 1.10 -6.42 7.49
C SER A 219 2.25 -7.09 6.75
N ILE A 220 3.20 -6.34 6.21
CA ILE A 220 4.34 -6.92 5.48
C ILE A 220 5.29 -7.63 6.44
N LEU A 221 5.49 -7.10 7.65
CA LEU A 221 6.27 -7.79 8.68
C LEU A 221 5.59 -9.09 9.12
N ALA A 222 4.26 -9.11 9.24
CA ALA A 222 3.51 -10.34 9.54
C ALA A 222 3.73 -11.41 8.46
N LEU A 223 3.60 -11.05 7.18
CA LEU A 223 3.85 -11.95 6.05
C LEU A 223 5.30 -12.48 6.06
N GLU A 224 6.27 -11.61 6.31
CA GLU A 224 7.68 -12.00 6.40
C GLU A 224 7.93 -12.99 7.55
N ARG A 225 7.30 -12.76 8.71
CA ARG A 225 7.41 -13.67 9.86
C ARG A 225 6.69 -15.00 9.62
N MET A 226 5.53 -15.01 8.99
CA MET A 226 4.81 -16.23 8.57
C MET A 226 5.65 -17.06 7.60
N ASP A 227 6.22 -16.42 6.58
CA ASP A 227 7.12 -17.10 5.64
C ASP A 227 8.37 -17.66 6.33
N TYR A 228 8.98 -16.86 7.23
CA TYR A 228 10.12 -17.30 8.04
C TYR A 228 9.78 -18.51 8.91
N LEU A 229 8.66 -18.48 9.62
CA LEU A 229 8.22 -19.58 10.50
C LEU A 229 8.14 -20.90 9.73
N VAL A 230 7.49 -20.88 8.56
CA VAL A 230 7.29 -22.09 7.76
C VAL A 230 8.60 -22.60 7.15
N ARG A 231 9.41 -21.71 6.59
CA ARG A 231 10.63 -22.11 5.85
C ARG A 231 11.81 -22.45 6.76
N SER A 232 11.94 -21.75 7.90
CA SER A 232 13.05 -22.03 8.83
C SER A 232 12.81 -23.26 9.68
N LYS A 233 11.57 -23.73 9.81
CA LYS A 233 11.13 -24.82 10.69
C LYS A 233 11.53 -24.62 12.18
N LYS A 234 11.78 -23.35 12.58
CA LYS A 234 12.14 -23.00 13.95
C LYS A 234 10.89 -22.62 14.74
N TYR A 235 10.22 -23.61 15.31
CA TYR A 235 8.95 -23.45 16.05
C TYR A 235 9.20 -23.08 17.51
N THR A 236 9.88 -21.96 17.77
CA THR A 236 9.97 -21.40 19.13
C THR A 236 8.69 -20.65 19.46
N VAL A 237 8.37 -20.54 20.75
CA VAL A 237 7.17 -19.80 21.22
C VAL A 237 7.16 -18.38 20.63
N TRP A 238 8.30 -17.70 20.60
CA TRP A 238 8.40 -16.36 20.05
C TRP A 238 8.14 -16.30 18.54
N ASN A 239 8.68 -17.26 17.78
CA ASN A 239 8.46 -17.28 16.32
C ASN A 239 7.00 -17.56 15.95
N ILE A 240 6.22 -18.20 16.83
CA ILE A 240 4.78 -18.42 16.64
C ILE A 240 3.97 -17.23 17.16
N ALA A 241 4.26 -16.75 18.36
CA ALA A 241 3.50 -15.67 19.00
C ALA A 241 3.65 -14.33 18.28
N PHE A 242 4.84 -14.04 17.75
CA PHE A 242 5.11 -12.73 17.13
C PHE A 242 4.26 -12.47 15.87
N PRO A 243 4.17 -13.35 14.84
CA PRO A 243 3.26 -13.13 13.72
C PRO A 243 1.79 -13.07 14.16
N ILE A 244 1.35 -13.83 15.16
CA ILE A 244 -0.01 -13.74 15.71
C ILE A 244 -0.26 -12.35 16.30
N LEU A 245 0.68 -11.84 17.09
CA LEU A 245 0.62 -10.49 17.64
C LEU A 245 0.53 -9.43 16.54
N LEU A 246 1.36 -9.54 15.49
CA LEU A 246 1.35 -8.60 14.36
C LEU A 246 0.00 -8.60 13.64
N VAL A 247 -0.58 -9.77 13.39
CA VAL A 247 -1.92 -9.89 12.80
C VAL A 247 -2.96 -9.25 13.72
N GLY A 248 -2.92 -9.55 15.03
CA GLY A 248 -3.82 -8.95 16.01
C GLY A 248 -3.74 -7.41 16.03
N LEU A 249 -2.52 -6.84 16.02
CA LEU A 249 -2.32 -5.40 15.93
C LEU A 249 -2.88 -4.82 14.63
N THR A 250 -2.71 -5.52 13.51
CA THR A 250 -3.21 -5.05 12.19
C THR A 250 -4.74 -4.90 12.19
N PHE A 251 -5.48 -5.74 12.94
CA PHE A 251 -6.93 -5.59 13.08
C PHE A 251 -7.33 -4.24 13.68
N GLY A 252 -6.56 -3.71 14.62
CA GLY A 252 -6.80 -2.39 15.20
C GLY A 252 -6.64 -1.22 14.22
N PHE A 253 -5.85 -1.38 13.16
CA PHE A 253 -5.70 -0.39 12.11
C PHE A 253 -6.70 -0.57 10.97
N ARG A 254 -6.88 -1.80 10.49
CA ARG A 254 -7.84 -2.14 9.44
C ARG A 254 -8.16 -3.63 9.43
N THR A 255 -9.37 -3.97 9.79
CA THR A 255 -9.82 -5.35 9.95
C THR A 255 -9.69 -6.18 8.67
N ILE A 256 -9.98 -5.59 7.50
CA ILE A 256 -9.86 -6.25 6.19
C ILE A 256 -8.42 -6.72 5.95
N VAL A 257 -7.42 -5.92 6.31
CA VAL A 257 -6.00 -6.29 6.14
C VAL A 257 -5.64 -7.50 7.01
N GLY A 258 -6.09 -7.50 8.29
CA GLY A 258 -5.90 -8.64 9.18
C GLY A 258 -6.53 -9.93 8.64
N MET A 259 -7.73 -9.84 8.06
CA MET A 259 -8.42 -10.98 7.43
C MET A 259 -7.65 -11.51 6.22
N CYS A 260 -7.16 -10.63 5.35
CA CYS A 260 -6.34 -11.02 4.19
C CYS A 260 -5.04 -11.70 4.60
N LEU A 261 -4.42 -11.29 5.72
CA LEU A 261 -3.23 -11.95 6.27
C LEU A 261 -3.53 -13.39 6.67
N ILE A 262 -4.62 -13.62 7.39
CA ILE A 262 -5.04 -14.97 7.80
C ILE A 262 -5.33 -15.82 6.57
N PHE A 263 -6.12 -15.30 5.63
CA PHE A 263 -6.44 -16.00 4.39
C PHE A 263 -5.18 -16.35 3.58
N ALA A 264 -4.28 -15.41 3.39
CA ALA A 264 -3.03 -15.65 2.67
C ALA A 264 -2.16 -16.72 3.33
N PHE A 265 -2.09 -16.73 4.67
CA PHE A 265 -1.38 -17.76 5.41
C PHE A 265 -2.01 -19.14 5.24
N LEU A 266 -3.35 -19.24 5.29
CA LEU A 266 -4.07 -20.50 5.03
C LEU A 266 -3.76 -21.03 3.62
N VAL A 267 -3.86 -20.19 2.60
CA VAL A 267 -3.55 -20.57 1.22
C VAL A 267 -2.10 -21.02 1.08
N PHE A 268 -1.17 -20.29 1.72
CA PHE A 268 0.25 -20.66 1.72
C PHE A 268 0.50 -22.03 2.34
N ILE A 269 -0.11 -22.34 3.49
CA ILE A 269 0.01 -23.64 4.14
C ILE A 269 -0.60 -24.75 3.27
N LEU A 270 -1.78 -24.54 2.70
CA LEU A 270 -2.43 -25.49 1.80
C LEU A 270 -1.55 -25.85 0.59
N LEU A 271 -1.01 -24.82 -0.07
CA LEU A 271 -0.26 -24.99 -1.30
C LEU A 271 1.21 -25.37 -1.07
N SER A 272 1.75 -25.19 0.14
CA SER A 272 3.13 -25.56 0.47
C SER A 272 3.42 -27.03 0.19
N SER A 273 4.67 -27.38 -0.16
CA SER A 273 5.06 -28.76 -0.36
C SER A 273 4.97 -29.57 0.95
N ASN A 274 4.80 -30.90 0.85
CA ASN A 274 4.77 -31.74 2.04
C ASN A 274 6.15 -31.82 2.74
N GLU A 275 7.23 -31.46 2.03
CA GLU A 275 8.56 -31.32 2.60
C GLU A 275 8.69 -30.09 3.52
N LEU A 276 7.98 -29.00 3.16
CA LEU A 276 7.92 -27.79 3.99
C LEU A 276 6.99 -27.96 5.19
N VAL A 277 5.77 -28.44 4.94
CA VAL A 277 4.77 -28.65 5.98
C VAL A 277 4.16 -30.04 5.80
N GLY A 278 4.41 -30.95 6.73
CA GLY A 278 3.88 -32.31 6.69
C GLY A 278 2.34 -32.33 6.67
N LYS A 279 1.73 -33.37 6.09
CA LYS A 279 0.27 -33.50 5.96
C LYS A 279 -0.46 -33.32 7.30
N LYS A 280 0.02 -33.96 8.38
CA LYS A 280 -0.56 -33.84 9.74
C LYS A 280 -0.51 -32.39 10.24
N SER A 281 0.64 -31.71 10.09
CA SER A 281 0.80 -30.31 10.49
C SER A 281 -0.12 -29.37 9.69
N LYS A 282 -0.31 -29.62 8.39
CA LYS A 282 -1.27 -28.87 7.56
C LYS A 282 -2.68 -28.98 8.12
N ILE A 283 -3.14 -30.20 8.42
CA ILE A 283 -4.49 -30.43 8.97
C ILE A 283 -4.64 -29.68 10.29
N ILE A 284 -3.67 -29.80 11.21
CA ILE A 284 -3.71 -29.14 12.52
C ILE A 284 -3.76 -27.61 12.36
N ILE A 285 -2.85 -27.03 11.56
CA ILE A 285 -2.79 -25.58 11.35
C ILE A 285 -4.07 -25.08 10.71
N LEU A 286 -4.55 -25.75 9.65
CA LEU A 286 -5.79 -25.38 8.98
C LEU A 286 -6.99 -25.46 9.90
N SER A 287 -7.14 -26.56 10.65
CA SER A 287 -8.25 -26.72 11.62
C SER A 287 -8.20 -25.66 12.71
N ALA A 288 -7.01 -25.41 13.31
CA ALA A 288 -6.84 -24.40 14.33
C ALA A 288 -7.13 -22.98 13.79
N THR A 289 -6.61 -22.63 12.62
CA THR A 289 -6.84 -21.30 12.04
C THR A 289 -8.30 -21.13 11.61
N THR A 290 -8.93 -22.17 11.06
CA THR A 290 -10.36 -22.16 10.71
C THR A 290 -11.22 -22.01 11.97
N LEU A 291 -10.88 -22.70 13.07
CA LEU A 291 -11.58 -22.54 14.33
C LEU A 291 -11.47 -21.10 14.87
N VAL A 292 -10.26 -20.54 14.88
CA VAL A 292 -10.04 -19.14 15.29
C VAL A 292 -10.85 -18.19 14.42
N PHE A 293 -10.88 -18.43 13.12
CA PHE A 293 -11.66 -17.64 12.17
C PHE A 293 -13.18 -17.74 12.43
N LEU A 294 -13.68 -18.95 12.69
CA LEU A 294 -15.10 -19.14 13.05
C LEU A 294 -15.44 -18.44 14.37
N VAL A 295 -14.61 -18.60 15.39
CA VAL A 295 -14.79 -17.90 16.68
C VAL A 295 -14.81 -16.38 16.45
N PHE A 296 -13.90 -15.86 15.62
CA PHE A 296 -13.89 -14.45 15.25
C PHE A 296 -15.19 -14.02 14.55
N LEU A 297 -15.67 -14.78 13.57
CA LEU A 297 -16.91 -14.46 12.83
C LEU A 297 -18.16 -14.43 13.73
N PHE A 298 -18.17 -15.22 14.80
CA PHE A 298 -19.26 -15.26 15.76
C PHE A 298 -19.02 -14.36 16.98
N SER A 299 -17.87 -13.71 17.07
CA SER A 299 -17.58 -12.72 18.11
C SER A 299 -18.34 -11.41 17.87
N SER A 300 -18.41 -10.57 18.90
CA SER A 300 -18.96 -9.19 18.78
C SER A 300 -18.22 -8.38 17.70
N VAL A 301 -16.90 -8.53 17.60
CA VAL A 301 -16.06 -7.88 16.59
C VAL A 301 -16.42 -8.36 15.18
N GLY A 302 -16.61 -9.66 14.99
CA GLY A 302 -17.04 -10.23 13.71
C GLY A 302 -18.46 -9.81 13.33
N TRP A 303 -19.35 -9.69 14.30
CA TRP A 303 -20.71 -9.16 14.09
C TRP A 303 -20.67 -7.71 13.68
N GLU A 304 -19.94 -6.87 14.40
CA GLU A 304 -19.74 -5.45 14.09
C GLU A 304 -19.16 -5.27 12.67
N MET A 305 -18.18 -6.09 12.28
CA MET A 305 -17.66 -6.12 10.92
C MET A 305 -18.73 -6.42 9.87
N LYS A 306 -19.55 -7.44 10.08
CA LYS A 306 -20.63 -7.79 9.15
C LYS A 306 -21.60 -6.62 8.97
N VAL A 307 -21.97 -5.95 10.06
CA VAL A 307 -22.88 -4.81 10.05
C VAL A 307 -22.22 -3.62 9.34
N ILE A 308 -21.00 -3.26 9.71
CA ILE A 308 -20.27 -2.14 9.07
C ILE A 308 -20.01 -2.42 7.59
N TYR A 309 -19.62 -3.64 7.24
CA TYR A 309 -19.38 -4.03 5.86
C TYR A 309 -20.67 -3.96 5.03
N LYS A 310 -21.79 -4.48 5.58
CA LYS A 310 -23.09 -4.43 4.93
C LYS A 310 -23.57 -3.00 4.74
N LEU A 311 -23.50 -2.18 5.77
CA LEU A 311 -23.99 -0.80 5.74
C LEU A 311 -23.09 0.15 4.93
N LYS A 312 -21.76 -0.02 5.00
CA LYS A 312 -20.82 0.91 4.36
C LYS A 312 -20.37 0.50 2.95
N PHE A 313 -20.38 -0.79 2.63
CA PHE A 313 -19.74 -1.28 1.42
C PHE A 313 -20.66 -2.09 0.50
N MET A 314 -21.75 -2.65 0.99
CA MET A 314 -22.70 -3.42 0.19
C MET A 314 -24.02 -2.72 -0.11
N ASP A 315 -24.33 -1.63 0.59
CA ASP A 315 -25.50 -0.85 0.25
C ASP A 315 -25.19 0.09 -0.92
N LEU A 316 -25.36 -0.45 -2.11
CA LEU A 316 -25.11 0.26 -3.37
C LEU A 316 -26.01 1.49 -3.53
N ASN A 317 -27.22 1.44 -3.02
CA ASN A 317 -28.18 2.57 -3.13
C ASN A 317 -27.74 3.74 -2.25
N ALA A 318 -27.38 3.49 -1.00
CA ALA A 318 -26.86 4.53 -0.11
C ALA A 318 -25.53 5.14 -0.61
N GLN A 319 -24.72 4.34 -1.33
CA GLN A 319 -23.52 4.84 -1.96
C GLN A 319 -23.82 5.69 -3.19
N THR A 320 -24.75 5.26 -4.04
CA THR A 320 -25.20 6.03 -5.21
C THR A 320 -25.78 7.36 -4.78
N GLU A 321 -26.67 7.37 -3.80
CA GLU A 321 -27.24 8.60 -3.23
C GLU A 321 -26.17 9.55 -2.66
N LYS A 322 -25.15 9.01 -2.00
CA LYS A 322 -24.02 9.80 -1.50
C LYS A 322 -23.19 10.42 -2.63
N TYR A 323 -22.94 9.68 -3.71
CA TYR A 323 -22.21 10.21 -4.88
C TYR A 323 -23.05 11.22 -5.65
N ASP A 324 -24.34 10.97 -5.81
CA ASP A 324 -25.27 11.92 -6.43
C ASP A 324 -25.37 13.22 -5.62
N SER A 325 -25.39 13.11 -4.28
CA SER A 325 -25.37 14.28 -3.39
C SER A 325 -24.06 15.07 -3.46
N LEU A 326 -22.97 14.43 -3.88
CA LEU A 326 -21.65 15.05 -4.14
C LEU A 326 -21.51 15.56 -5.59
N GLY A 327 -22.57 15.47 -6.41
CA GLY A 327 -22.61 15.96 -7.79
C GLY A 327 -21.91 15.05 -8.81
N PHE A 328 -21.68 13.79 -8.47
CA PHE A 328 -21.13 12.81 -9.44
C PHE A 328 -22.25 12.23 -10.30
N LYS A 329 -22.32 12.63 -11.55
CA LYS A 329 -23.13 11.95 -12.57
C LYS A 329 -22.45 10.60 -12.90
N HIS A 330 -23.26 9.54 -13.10
CA HIS A 330 -22.76 8.18 -13.43
C HIS A 330 -22.02 7.46 -12.29
N ALA A 331 -22.42 7.67 -11.04
CA ALA A 331 -21.89 6.93 -9.89
C ALA A 331 -21.96 5.41 -10.07
N GLU A 332 -22.94 4.89 -10.85
CA GLU A 332 -23.08 3.48 -11.20
C GLU A 332 -21.89 2.92 -12.03
N LEU A 333 -21.34 3.72 -12.95
CA LEU A 333 -20.17 3.34 -13.75
C LEU A 333 -18.88 3.31 -12.92
N ALA A 334 -18.83 4.10 -11.84
CA ALA A 334 -17.76 4.06 -10.86
C ALA A 334 -17.87 2.83 -9.93
N GLN A 335 -18.94 2.05 -10.01
CA GLN A 335 -19.11 0.83 -9.23
C GLN A 335 -18.18 -0.26 -9.74
N SER A 336 -17.35 -0.69 -8.83
CA SER A 336 -16.11 -1.42 -9.01
C SER A 336 -16.25 -2.84 -9.57
N LYS A 337 -17.41 -3.47 -9.55
CA LYS A 337 -17.58 -4.85 -10.05
C LYS A 337 -17.21 -5.02 -11.55
N TYR A 338 -17.45 -4.00 -12.37
CA TYR A 338 -17.07 -4.00 -13.79
C TYR A 338 -15.57 -3.69 -13.99
N LEU A 339 -14.94 -3.09 -12.98
CA LEU A 339 -13.55 -2.71 -13.00
C LEU A 339 -12.64 -3.76 -12.32
N ALA A 340 -13.23 -4.83 -11.76
CA ALA A 340 -12.49 -5.88 -11.05
C ALA A 340 -11.29 -6.47 -11.84
N PRO A 341 -11.35 -6.67 -13.18
CA PRO A 341 -10.17 -7.08 -13.94
C PRO A 341 -9.00 -6.10 -13.88
N GLY A 342 -9.29 -4.81 -13.59
CA GLY A 342 -8.30 -3.75 -13.45
C GLY A 342 -7.73 -3.58 -12.04
N ALA A 343 -7.99 -4.48 -11.10
CA ALA A 343 -7.64 -4.34 -9.68
C ALA A 343 -6.18 -3.92 -9.41
N PHE A 344 -5.23 -4.43 -10.18
CA PHE A 344 -3.82 -4.06 -10.06
C PHE A 344 -3.50 -2.66 -10.61
N VAL A 345 -4.25 -2.24 -11.62
CA VAL A 345 -3.99 -0.97 -12.33
C VAL A 345 -4.70 0.19 -11.63
N LEU A 346 -5.96 -0.02 -11.23
CA LEU A 346 -6.78 1.01 -10.61
C LEU A 346 -6.31 1.40 -9.19
N PRO A 347 -6.61 2.61 -8.73
CA PRO A 347 -7.05 3.76 -9.52
C PRO A 347 -5.97 4.24 -10.48
N LEU A 348 -6.39 4.88 -11.57
CA LEU A 348 -5.48 5.50 -12.53
C LEU A 348 -5.09 6.90 -12.08
N ALA A 349 -3.91 7.36 -12.51
CA ALA A 349 -3.37 8.65 -12.11
C ALA A 349 -4.30 9.83 -12.50
N PRO A 350 -4.69 10.69 -11.54
CA PRO A 350 -5.48 11.88 -11.79
C PRO A 350 -4.58 12.99 -12.37
N MET A 351 -4.71 13.30 -13.67
CA MET A 351 -3.87 14.26 -14.38
C MET A 351 -4.66 15.55 -14.75
N VAL A 352 -5.84 15.76 -14.18
CA VAL A 352 -6.69 16.93 -14.38
C VAL A 352 -7.05 17.58 -13.05
N GLU A 353 -7.35 18.88 -13.09
CA GLU A 353 -7.82 19.64 -11.95
C GLU A 353 -9.35 19.58 -11.88
N GLU A 354 -9.86 18.67 -11.08
CA GLU A 354 -11.30 18.43 -10.93
C GLU A 354 -11.91 19.14 -9.71
N SER A 355 -11.10 19.54 -8.73
CA SER A 355 -11.48 20.32 -7.55
C SER A 355 -10.28 21.05 -6.97
N PRO A 356 -10.45 22.12 -6.17
CA PRO A 356 -9.33 22.77 -5.47
C PRO A 356 -8.64 21.87 -4.45
N ASP A 357 -9.26 20.75 -4.05
CA ASP A 357 -8.72 19.81 -3.07
C ASP A 357 -7.86 18.74 -3.75
N ASN A 358 -6.78 18.51 -3.45
CA ASN A 358 -5.76 17.85 -2.72
C ASN A 358 -5.01 16.65 -3.26
N ASN A 359 -5.55 15.74 -4.09
CA ASN A 359 -4.83 14.54 -4.54
C ASN A 359 -3.86 14.79 -5.69
N LYS A 360 -3.61 16.06 -5.99
CA LYS A 360 -2.73 16.50 -7.07
C LYS A 360 -1.26 16.15 -6.83
N MET A 361 -0.87 15.98 -5.57
CA MET A 361 0.51 15.61 -5.21
C MET A 361 0.84 14.14 -5.46
N ILE A 362 -0.18 13.27 -5.64
CA ILE A 362 0.04 11.82 -5.73
C ILE A 362 -0.05 11.27 -7.15
N HIS A 363 -0.34 12.11 -8.16
CA HIS A 363 -0.58 11.60 -9.52
C HIS A 363 0.66 10.93 -10.15
N GLY A 364 1.86 11.42 -9.88
CA GLY A 364 3.09 10.78 -10.33
C GLY A 364 3.32 9.43 -9.64
N SER A 365 3.10 9.36 -8.33
CA SER A 365 3.24 8.11 -7.56
C SER A 365 2.17 7.09 -7.95
N THR A 366 0.94 7.52 -8.20
CA THR A 366 -0.14 6.66 -8.72
C THR A 366 0.20 6.14 -10.11
N TYR A 367 0.76 6.99 -10.98
CA TYR A 367 1.26 6.53 -12.28
C TYR A 367 2.34 5.46 -12.14
N VAL A 368 3.31 5.63 -11.24
CA VAL A 368 4.34 4.62 -10.99
C VAL A 368 3.71 3.28 -10.61
N LYS A 369 2.69 3.28 -9.75
CA LYS A 369 1.91 2.06 -9.42
C LYS A 369 1.25 1.48 -10.67
N ASN A 370 0.55 2.31 -11.47
CA ASN A 370 -0.08 1.87 -12.71
C ASN A 370 0.92 1.24 -13.68
N PHE A 371 2.11 1.84 -13.81
CA PHE A 371 3.19 1.32 -14.64
C PHE A 371 3.71 -0.04 -14.15
N LEU A 372 3.90 -0.20 -12.84
CA LEU A 372 4.36 -1.45 -12.23
C LEU A 372 3.31 -2.56 -12.26
N ALA A 373 2.04 -2.23 -12.38
CA ALA A 373 0.92 -3.18 -12.38
C ALA A 373 1.07 -4.25 -13.46
N PHE A 374 1.58 -3.93 -14.65
CA PHE A 374 1.88 -4.91 -15.68
C PHE A 374 2.80 -6.02 -15.16
N PHE A 375 3.90 -5.62 -14.54
CA PHE A 375 4.89 -6.55 -14.03
C PHE A 375 4.35 -7.35 -12.83
N ALA A 376 3.50 -6.74 -12.01
CA ALA A 376 2.84 -7.44 -10.91
C ALA A 376 1.86 -8.52 -11.44
N MET A 377 1.07 -8.22 -12.45
CA MET A 377 0.21 -9.21 -13.10
C MET A 377 1.02 -10.30 -13.80
N LEU A 378 2.08 -9.93 -14.48
CA LEU A 378 2.99 -10.89 -15.13
C LEU A 378 3.64 -11.85 -14.13
N ALA A 379 3.78 -11.46 -12.86
CA ALA A 379 4.37 -12.30 -11.82
C ALA A 379 3.64 -13.64 -11.62
N PHE A 380 2.33 -13.67 -11.78
CA PHE A 380 1.56 -14.92 -11.75
C PHE A 380 2.00 -15.88 -12.86
N VAL A 381 2.10 -15.38 -14.09
CA VAL A 381 2.57 -16.16 -15.24
C VAL A 381 4.02 -16.63 -15.02
N VAL A 382 4.88 -15.74 -14.51
CA VAL A 382 6.28 -16.08 -14.21
C VAL A 382 6.36 -17.13 -13.10
N ALA A 383 5.52 -17.05 -12.06
CA ALA A 383 5.49 -18.01 -10.97
C ALA A 383 5.17 -19.43 -11.46
N PHE A 384 4.20 -19.57 -12.35
CA PHE A 384 3.90 -20.86 -13.01
C PHE A 384 5.05 -21.31 -13.92
N ARG A 385 5.57 -20.43 -14.74
CA ARG A 385 6.64 -20.72 -15.70
C ARG A 385 7.95 -21.14 -15.03
N GLN A 386 8.28 -20.56 -13.85
CA GLN A 386 9.45 -20.88 -13.04
C GLN A 386 9.20 -22.01 -12.03
N LYS A 387 8.01 -22.60 -12.03
CA LYS A 387 7.57 -23.61 -11.05
C LYS A 387 7.65 -23.13 -9.58
N LYS A 388 7.62 -21.81 -9.36
CA LYS A 388 7.66 -21.15 -8.05
C LYS A 388 6.30 -20.75 -7.51
N TRP A 389 5.19 -21.24 -8.08
CA TRP A 389 3.83 -20.87 -7.70
C TRP A 389 3.53 -21.16 -6.21
N ARG A 390 4.16 -22.21 -5.64
CA ARG A 390 4.03 -22.53 -4.22
C ARG A 390 4.74 -21.52 -3.33
N ASP A 391 5.93 -21.08 -3.73
CA ASP A 391 6.72 -20.07 -3.02
C ASP A 391 6.10 -18.68 -3.13
N PHE A 392 5.45 -18.42 -4.24
CA PHE A 392 4.74 -17.19 -4.54
C PHE A 392 3.37 -17.09 -3.86
N SER A 393 2.79 -18.21 -3.42
CA SER A 393 1.39 -18.32 -2.98
C SER A 393 1.03 -17.39 -1.82
N LEU A 394 1.92 -17.17 -0.84
CA LEU A 394 1.66 -16.24 0.27
C LEU A 394 1.47 -14.80 -0.23
N ILE A 395 2.37 -14.35 -1.10
CA ILE A 395 2.37 -13.00 -1.67
C ILE A 395 1.15 -12.83 -2.58
N GLY A 396 0.96 -13.76 -3.52
CA GLY A 396 -0.14 -13.70 -4.48
C GLY A 396 -1.52 -13.83 -3.83
N ALA A 397 -1.68 -14.66 -2.80
CA ALA A 397 -2.94 -14.81 -2.09
C ALA A 397 -3.33 -13.56 -1.30
N TYR A 398 -2.36 -12.93 -0.62
CA TYR A 398 -2.63 -11.66 0.07
C TYR A 398 -3.04 -10.58 -0.94
N GLU A 399 -2.27 -10.41 -1.99
CA GLU A 399 -2.51 -9.37 -3.00
C GLU A 399 -3.87 -9.53 -3.68
N LEU A 400 -4.18 -10.74 -4.14
CA LEU A 400 -5.48 -11.02 -4.77
C LEU A 400 -6.65 -10.86 -3.80
N SER A 401 -6.52 -11.33 -2.56
CA SER A 401 -7.61 -11.20 -1.59
C SER A 401 -7.85 -9.75 -1.20
N TYR A 402 -6.78 -8.99 -0.95
CA TYR A 402 -6.88 -7.59 -0.57
C TYR A 402 -7.43 -6.72 -1.70
N LEU A 403 -6.81 -6.77 -2.88
CA LEU A 403 -7.29 -6.03 -4.05
C LEU A 403 -8.70 -6.48 -4.47
N GLY A 404 -8.98 -7.80 -4.40
CA GLY A 404 -10.32 -8.31 -4.68
C GLY A 404 -11.39 -7.69 -3.78
N ILE A 405 -11.17 -7.66 -2.45
CA ILE A 405 -12.11 -7.05 -1.52
C ILE A 405 -12.29 -5.55 -1.79
N ILE A 406 -11.20 -4.83 -2.07
CA ILE A 406 -11.27 -3.40 -2.38
C ILE A 406 -12.08 -3.16 -3.64
N MET A 407 -11.90 -3.97 -4.69
CA MET A 407 -12.61 -3.81 -5.96
C MET A 407 -14.11 -4.03 -5.84
N PHE A 408 -14.57 -4.83 -4.87
CA PHE A 408 -16.00 -5.00 -4.56
C PHE A 408 -16.50 -4.01 -3.49
N SER A 409 -15.71 -3.01 -3.16
CA SER A 409 -16.06 -1.98 -2.20
C SER A 409 -16.04 -0.59 -2.85
N PHE A 410 -16.72 0.35 -2.22
CA PHE A 410 -16.66 1.77 -2.53
C PHE A 410 -15.22 2.35 -2.61
N ALA A 411 -14.26 1.70 -1.96
CA ALA A 411 -12.87 2.14 -1.87
C ALA A 411 -12.04 1.90 -3.15
N ALA A 412 -12.58 1.26 -4.18
CA ALA A 412 -11.85 0.88 -5.39
C ALA A 412 -11.19 2.06 -6.12
N ASN A 413 -11.82 3.21 -6.10
CA ASN A 413 -11.38 4.40 -6.83
C ASN A 413 -10.56 5.39 -5.97
N THR A 414 -10.24 5.01 -4.72
CA THR A 414 -9.50 5.85 -3.79
C THR A 414 -8.09 5.30 -3.60
N GLU A 415 -7.08 6.06 -3.99
CA GLU A 415 -5.66 5.68 -3.99
C GLU A 415 -5.19 5.19 -2.63
N ARG A 416 -5.59 5.87 -1.56
CA ARG A 416 -5.24 5.56 -0.18
C ARG A 416 -5.55 4.11 0.23
N PHE A 417 -6.65 3.55 -0.28
CA PHE A 417 -7.02 2.17 0.05
C PHE A 417 -6.15 1.12 -0.67
N HIS A 418 -5.45 1.48 -1.72
CA HIS A 418 -4.54 0.59 -2.44
C HIS A 418 -3.12 0.57 -1.84
N GLU A 419 -2.77 1.49 -0.97
CA GLU A 419 -1.43 1.62 -0.40
C GLU A 419 -0.92 0.34 0.32
N PRO A 420 -1.75 -0.44 1.06
CA PRO A 420 -1.32 -1.69 1.67
C PRO A 420 -0.82 -2.76 0.70
N ALA A 421 -1.25 -2.71 -0.55
CA ALA A 421 -0.81 -3.61 -1.62
C ALA A 421 0.56 -3.21 -2.22
N ILE A 422 0.98 -1.94 -2.11
CA ILE A 422 2.15 -1.41 -2.82
C ILE A 422 3.45 -2.20 -2.59
N PRO A 423 3.85 -2.58 -1.36
CA PRO A 423 5.12 -3.29 -1.17
C PRO A 423 5.15 -4.67 -1.83
N LEU A 424 4.01 -5.39 -1.85
CA LEU A 424 3.93 -6.68 -2.51
C LEU A 424 3.79 -6.54 -4.03
N LEU A 425 3.06 -5.53 -4.51
CA LEU A 425 3.02 -5.17 -5.93
C LEU A 425 4.44 -4.90 -6.44
N ILE A 426 5.27 -4.17 -5.70
CA ILE A 426 6.70 -3.93 -6.02
C ILE A 426 7.47 -5.25 -6.03
N LEU A 427 7.27 -6.11 -5.04
CA LEU A 427 7.95 -7.41 -4.96
C LEU A 427 7.58 -8.32 -6.14
N MET A 428 6.30 -8.35 -6.50
CA MET A 428 5.79 -9.07 -7.67
C MET A 428 6.37 -8.49 -8.97
N ALA A 429 6.40 -7.16 -9.11
CA ALA A 429 7.00 -6.50 -10.26
C ALA A 429 8.49 -6.82 -10.38
N ALA A 430 9.25 -6.76 -9.28
CA ALA A 430 10.66 -7.13 -9.27
C ALA A 430 10.90 -8.59 -9.64
N PHE A 431 10.01 -9.50 -9.20
CA PHE A 431 10.08 -10.91 -9.55
C PHE A 431 9.92 -11.14 -11.05
N SER A 432 8.92 -10.57 -11.67
CA SER A 432 8.74 -10.70 -13.11
C SER A 432 9.84 -9.98 -13.90
N MET A 433 10.25 -8.78 -13.49
CA MET A 433 11.34 -8.04 -14.13
C MET A 433 12.66 -8.85 -14.15
N THR A 434 12.97 -9.61 -13.09
CA THR A 434 14.18 -10.43 -13.03
C THR A 434 14.11 -11.68 -13.92
N HIS A 435 12.92 -12.03 -14.47
CA HIS A 435 12.70 -13.23 -15.28
C HIS A 435 12.05 -12.93 -16.65
N LEU A 436 12.18 -11.69 -17.14
CA LEU A 436 11.58 -11.24 -18.41
C LEU A 436 12.14 -12.01 -19.62
N ARG A 437 11.26 -12.33 -20.55
CA ARG A 437 11.57 -12.87 -21.88
C ARG A 437 11.25 -11.84 -22.97
N ARG A 438 11.76 -12.04 -24.18
CA ARG A 438 11.45 -11.13 -25.32
C ARG A 438 9.93 -10.98 -25.60
N LYS A 439 9.18 -12.08 -25.49
CA LYS A 439 7.70 -12.05 -25.65
C LYS A 439 7.01 -11.20 -24.58
N ASP A 440 7.52 -11.22 -23.36
CA ASP A 440 6.95 -10.42 -22.26
C ASP A 440 7.14 -8.91 -22.52
N LEU A 441 8.24 -8.53 -23.21
CA LEU A 441 8.47 -7.14 -23.61
C LEU A 441 7.49 -6.65 -24.69
N ILE A 442 7.08 -7.50 -25.63
CA ILE A 442 6.04 -7.14 -26.60
C ILE A 442 4.73 -6.84 -25.88
N LEU A 443 4.33 -7.72 -24.95
CA LEU A 443 3.13 -7.49 -24.12
C LEU A 443 3.25 -6.21 -23.28
N PHE A 444 4.44 -5.91 -22.79
CA PHE A 444 4.70 -4.66 -22.06
C PHE A 444 4.49 -3.42 -22.95
N TYR A 445 4.94 -3.43 -24.20
CA TYR A 445 4.69 -2.30 -25.11
C TYR A 445 3.20 -2.13 -25.43
N VAL A 446 2.48 -3.23 -25.64
CA VAL A 446 1.02 -3.20 -25.79
C VAL A 446 0.34 -2.62 -24.55
N TYR A 447 0.77 -3.08 -23.37
CA TYR A 447 0.26 -2.55 -22.11
C TYR A 447 0.52 -1.04 -21.97
N CYS A 448 1.69 -0.53 -22.34
CA CYS A 448 2.00 0.90 -22.31
C CYS A 448 1.04 1.72 -23.20
N GLY A 449 0.70 1.20 -24.40
CA GLY A 449 -0.31 1.81 -25.26
C GLY A 449 -1.72 1.79 -24.62
N LEU A 450 -2.11 0.67 -24.04
CA LEU A 450 -3.40 0.55 -23.33
C LEU A 450 -3.45 1.44 -22.07
N LEU A 451 -2.33 1.56 -21.33
CA LEU A 451 -2.24 2.43 -20.17
C LEU A 451 -2.40 3.91 -20.57
N PHE A 452 -1.78 4.33 -21.67
CA PHE A 452 -1.96 5.68 -22.19
C PHE A 452 -3.43 5.99 -22.50
N VAL A 453 -4.12 5.08 -23.23
CA VAL A 453 -5.56 5.21 -23.54
C VAL A 453 -6.40 5.21 -22.26
N ALA A 454 -6.09 4.32 -21.32
CA ALA A 454 -6.80 4.23 -20.06
C ALA A 454 -6.65 5.48 -19.19
N LEU A 455 -5.44 6.08 -19.13
CA LEU A 455 -5.20 7.35 -18.44
C LEU A 455 -6.02 8.49 -19.06
N PHE A 456 -6.06 8.56 -20.39
CA PHE A 456 -6.87 9.56 -21.09
C PHE A 456 -8.36 9.39 -20.79
N ALA A 457 -8.88 8.16 -20.96
CA ALA A 457 -10.30 7.85 -20.70
C ALA A 457 -10.69 8.10 -19.24
N TRP A 458 -9.82 7.76 -18.29
CA TRP A 458 -10.06 7.97 -16.87
C TRP A 458 -10.20 9.45 -16.51
N ASN A 459 -9.30 10.29 -17.02
CA ASN A 459 -9.34 11.73 -16.76
C ASN A 459 -10.53 12.40 -17.45
N TRP A 460 -10.89 11.93 -18.64
CA TRP A 460 -12.13 12.35 -19.31
C TRP A 460 -13.38 11.96 -18.49
N LEU A 461 -13.47 10.71 -18.01
CA LEU A 461 -14.57 10.24 -17.17
C LEU A 461 -14.69 11.05 -15.88
N LYS A 462 -13.58 11.39 -15.24
CA LYS A 462 -13.58 12.23 -14.03
C LYS A 462 -14.16 13.61 -14.27
N LEU A 463 -13.82 14.26 -15.36
CA LEU A 463 -14.37 15.56 -15.73
C LEU A 463 -15.85 15.45 -16.14
N SER A 464 -16.19 14.45 -16.97
CA SER A 464 -17.57 14.19 -17.42
C SER A 464 -18.51 13.89 -16.26
N ALA A 465 -18.07 13.08 -15.28
CA ALA A 465 -18.86 12.76 -14.11
C ALA A 465 -19.23 14.01 -13.26
N ARG A 466 -18.46 15.09 -13.42
CA ARG A 466 -18.72 16.39 -12.75
C ARG A 466 -19.40 17.42 -13.66
N GLY A 467 -19.68 17.05 -14.91
CA GLY A 467 -20.27 17.95 -15.89
C GLY A 467 -19.36 19.09 -16.34
N LEU A 468 -18.03 18.84 -16.30
CA LEU A 468 -16.99 19.81 -16.69
C LEU A 468 -16.59 19.64 -18.16
N VAL A 469 -16.93 18.55 -18.80
CA VAL A 469 -16.75 18.23 -20.23
C VAL A 469 -17.92 17.40 -20.73
#